data_f8f2ea1309cbed55eb61b7f7e3e3f752
#
_entry.id   f8f2ea1309cbed55eb61b7f7e3e3f752
#
_cell.length_a   1.000
_cell.length_b   1.000
_cell.length_c   1.000
_cell.angle_alpha   90.00
_cell.angle_beta   90.00
_cell.angle_gamma   90.00
#
_symmetry.space_group_name_H-M   'P 1'
#
loop_
_entity.id
_entity.type
_entity.pdbx_description
1 polymer ?
#
loop_
_entity_poly.entity_id
_entity_poly.type
_entity_poly.pdbx_seq_one_letter_code
_entity_poly.pdbx_strand_id
1 'polypeptide(L)'
;MLTAGGALALALLVAWSCKTTRTGFVPMHASEGTVEITSAEGVGSRPEPMIRVRIARQTKESELAGRGPWLVAVAGSRTGEVMTGPVKVSASKGGIRLTDARGRVRGFGPGTVVYAGPVVGPDDEPGQEIVSVGRTRYPGTLRYHPRPDEGDDVFDVVNVVEIERYIPGVIAKELFPHWSETAFMAQSVAARTFALQRRESARNSDRWYDVDDSQSDQVYAGLTGLRVAIRAAEQTRGVVLTEGGSLAGAYYSSTCGGKPVSAEEVWPSNTPVIRNVGLNEVESSVGATVEKRDVLCESAPLYEWEVARRTSDLSKRIKSWGKKHNNEVGRFGSLQSVEVEQRSPNGRSLIVKLTDTSGRSAALTTEHFRAACNSSQPGVPDVSRVAQVYSGDVSVDVGRRVTRIAGYGSGHGVGMCQYCAEAMAQRGDDWRLLLSTFYPESKLVRIY
;
A
#
# COMPACT_ATOMS: atom_id res chain seq x y z
N MET A 1 18.67 -31.09 11.03
CA MET A 1 17.21 -31.37 11.05
C MET A 1 16.50 -30.14 10.57
N LEU A 2 15.95 -30.23 9.37
CA LEU A 2 15.22 -29.15 8.70
C LEU A 2 13.80 -29.01 9.28
N THR A 3 13.34 -27.80 9.56
CA THR A 3 11.91 -27.52 9.67
C THR A 3 11.54 -26.38 8.72
N ALA A 4 10.94 -26.77 7.62
CA ALA A 4 10.26 -25.88 6.72
C ALA A 4 8.91 -25.46 7.35
N GLY A 5 8.74 -24.15 7.61
CA GLY A 5 7.48 -23.56 8.05
C GLY A 5 6.60 -23.23 6.85
N GLY A 6 5.75 -24.15 6.42
CA GLY A 6 4.69 -23.90 5.45
C GLY A 6 3.53 -23.14 6.11
N ALA A 7 3.06 -22.09 5.47
CA ALA A 7 1.83 -21.39 5.85
C ALA A 7 0.62 -22.26 5.48
N LEU A 8 0.02 -22.91 6.46
CA LEU A 8 -1.26 -23.61 6.32
C LEU A 8 -2.38 -22.59 6.59
N ALA A 9 -3.15 -22.29 5.58
CA ALA A 9 -4.44 -21.61 5.73
C ALA A 9 -5.43 -22.63 6.28
N LEU A 10 -5.87 -22.48 7.51
CA LEU A 10 -6.91 -23.30 8.12
C LEU A 10 -8.28 -22.80 7.65
N ALA A 11 -8.87 -23.49 6.68
CA ALA A 11 -10.27 -23.32 6.31
C ALA A 11 -11.12 -24.14 7.28
N LEU A 12 -11.86 -23.50 8.15
CA LEU A 12 -12.92 -24.10 8.94
C LEU A 12 -14.19 -24.20 8.07
N LEU A 13 -14.49 -25.40 7.59
CA LEU A 13 -15.75 -25.77 6.95
C LEU A 13 -16.85 -25.84 8.04
N VAL A 14 -17.72 -24.85 8.06
CA VAL A 14 -19.03 -24.95 8.71
C VAL A 14 -20.06 -25.15 7.61
N ALA A 15 -20.56 -26.37 7.49
CA ALA A 15 -21.64 -26.69 6.58
C ALA A 15 -22.96 -26.12 7.12
N TRP A 16 -23.51 -25.12 6.45
CA TRP A 16 -24.89 -24.70 6.63
C TRP A 16 -25.69 -24.98 5.36
N SER A 17 -26.76 -25.74 5.56
CA SER A 17 -27.77 -26.11 4.58
C SER A 17 -28.52 -24.86 4.10
N CYS A 18 -28.34 -24.49 2.83
CA CYS A 18 -29.06 -23.38 2.21
C CYS A 18 -30.27 -23.91 1.45
N LYS A 19 -31.48 -23.55 1.94
CA LYS A 19 -32.71 -23.73 1.17
C LYS A 19 -32.76 -22.68 0.06
N THR A 20 -32.74 -23.15 -1.18
CA THR A 20 -32.87 -22.33 -2.39
C THR A 20 -34.32 -21.85 -2.54
N THR A 21 -34.52 -20.52 -2.44
CA THR A 21 -35.66 -19.85 -3.08
C THR A 21 -35.13 -19.01 -4.23
N ARG A 22 -35.46 -19.45 -5.44
CA ARG A 22 -35.23 -18.69 -6.68
C ARG A 22 -36.17 -17.49 -6.69
N THR A 23 -35.62 -16.28 -6.59
CA THR A 23 -36.30 -15.05 -7.02
C THR A 23 -35.47 -14.42 -8.13
N GLY A 24 -36.15 -14.08 -9.23
CA GLY A 24 -35.56 -13.65 -10.49
C GLY A 24 -34.69 -12.39 -10.38
N PHE A 25 -33.54 -12.50 -10.96
CA PHE A 25 -32.58 -11.43 -11.17
C PHE A 25 -33.08 -10.53 -12.30
N VAL A 26 -33.23 -9.23 -12.06
CA VAL A 26 -33.36 -8.21 -13.10
C VAL A 26 -31.98 -7.57 -13.23
N PRO A 27 -31.29 -7.73 -14.36
CA PRO A 27 -30.03 -7.07 -14.57
C PRO A 27 -30.25 -5.55 -14.66
N MET A 28 -29.59 -4.78 -13.81
CA MET A 28 -29.42 -3.36 -14.04
C MET A 28 -28.60 -3.21 -15.31
N HIS A 29 -29.25 -2.73 -16.37
CA HIS A 29 -28.56 -2.31 -17.57
C HIS A 29 -27.66 -1.12 -17.19
N ALA A 30 -26.35 -1.38 -17.03
CA ALA A 30 -25.36 -0.35 -17.26
C ALA A 30 -25.57 0.12 -18.70
N SER A 31 -25.68 1.42 -18.91
CA SER A 31 -25.70 2.00 -20.24
C SER A 31 -24.54 1.39 -21.05
N GLU A 32 -24.82 0.83 -22.21
CA GLU A 32 -23.84 0.30 -23.17
C GLU A 32 -22.95 1.43 -23.73
N GLY A 33 -22.18 2.07 -22.87
CA GLY A 33 -21.11 2.97 -23.24
C GLY A 33 -19.80 2.20 -23.11
N THR A 34 -19.17 1.88 -24.23
CA THR A 34 -17.77 1.42 -24.25
C THR A 34 -16.91 2.48 -23.57
N VAL A 35 -16.29 2.14 -22.43
CA VAL A 35 -15.34 3.03 -21.79
C VAL A 35 -14.07 3.06 -22.64
N GLU A 36 -13.85 4.19 -23.32
CA GLU A 36 -12.73 4.37 -24.23
C GLU A 36 -11.45 4.70 -23.50
N ILE A 37 -10.32 4.18 -24.01
CA ILE A 37 -8.99 4.59 -23.59
C ILE A 37 -8.52 5.68 -24.56
N THR A 38 -8.34 6.89 -24.08
CA THR A 38 -7.72 7.96 -24.85
C THR A 38 -6.20 7.87 -24.78
N SER A 39 -5.50 8.35 -25.80
CA SER A 39 -4.04 8.46 -25.79
C SER A 39 -3.63 9.91 -25.56
N ALA A 40 -2.66 10.14 -24.66
CA ALA A 40 -2.06 11.44 -24.50
C ALA A 40 -1.23 11.80 -25.76
N GLU A 41 -1.07 13.08 -26.05
CA GLU A 41 -0.19 13.52 -27.13
C GLU A 41 1.23 12.98 -26.94
N GLY A 42 1.83 12.45 -28.03
CA GLY A 42 3.19 11.89 -28.00
C GLY A 42 3.32 10.53 -27.30
N VAL A 43 2.22 9.78 -27.15
CA VAL A 43 2.27 8.37 -26.72
C VAL A 43 3.14 7.57 -27.72
N GLY A 44 4.03 6.73 -27.17
CA GLY A 44 5.01 5.96 -27.94
C GLY A 44 6.34 6.69 -28.18
N SER A 45 6.39 8.03 -28.00
CA SER A 45 7.65 8.81 -27.98
C SER A 45 8.13 9.14 -26.56
N ARG A 46 7.29 8.97 -25.53
CA ARG A 46 7.66 9.22 -24.14
C ARG A 46 8.31 7.98 -23.55
N PRO A 47 9.45 8.12 -22.88
CA PRO A 47 10.09 7.00 -22.21
C PRO A 47 9.23 6.52 -21.04
N GLU A 48 9.29 5.22 -20.78
CA GLU A 48 8.67 4.61 -19.61
C GLU A 48 9.20 5.26 -18.32
N PRO A 49 8.32 5.63 -17.38
CA PRO A 49 8.75 6.25 -16.14
C PRO A 49 9.53 5.30 -15.23
N MET A 50 10.62 5.77 -14.63
CA MET A 50 11.29 5.11 -13.52
C MET A 50 10.59 5.44 -12.21
N ILE A 51 10.50 4.46 -11.29
CA ILE A 51 10.01 4.60 -9.92
C ILE A 51 11.13 4.26 -8.92
N ARG A 52 11.19 5.01 -7.82
CA ARG A 52 12.15 4.81 -6.72
C ARG A 52 11.42 4.23 -5.52
N VAL A 53 11.62 2.95 -5.26
CA VAL A 53 10.93 2.20 -4.20
C VAL A 53 11.85 2.02 -3.01
N ARG A 54 11.55 2.58 -1.85
CA ARG A 54 12.32 2.34 -0.63
C ARG A 54 11.99 0.96 -0.06
N ILE A 55 12.92 0.01 -0.25
CA ILE A 55 12.76 -1.40 0.15
C ILE A 55 13.37 -1.75 1.51
N ALA A 56 14.24 -0.87 2.05
CA ALA A 56 14.70 -0.96 3.44
C ALA A 56 14.90 0.44 4.01
N ARG A 57 14.52 0.59 5.27
CA ARG A 57 14.53 1.87 5.98
C ARG A 57 15.51 1.83 7.14
N GLN A 58 16.36 2.85 7.26
CA GLN A 58 17.27 3.06 8.39
C GLN A 58 18.04 1.78 8.78
N THR A 59 18.54 1.07 7.79
CA THR A 59 19.32 -0.15 8.01
C THR A 59 20.79 0.18 8.25
N LYS A 60 21.48 -0.63 9.08
CA LYS A 60 22.92 -0.53 9.30
C LYS A 60 23.72 -1.34 8.30
N GLU A 61 23.10 -2.41 7.79
CA GLU A 61 23.73 -3.36 6.89
C GLU A 61 22.75 -3.82 5.81
N SER A 62 23.29 -4.13 4.64
CA SER A 62 22.59 -4.76 3.53
C SER A 62 23.57 -5.66 2.80
N GLU A 63 23.08 -6.56 1.97
CA GLU A 63 23.88 -7.40 1.10
C GLU A 63 23.32 -7.36 -0.32
N LEU A 64 24.20 -6.98 -1.27
CA LEU A 64 23.96 -7.19 -2.67
C LEU A 64 24.36 -8.62 -2.99
N ALA A 65 23.39 -9.50 -2.95
CA ALA A 65 23.58 -10.95 -3.05
C ALA A 65 23.86 -11.38 -4.50
N GLY A 66 24.46 -12.57 -4.65
CA GLY A 66 24.86 -13.11 -5.94
C GLY A 66 26.33 -12.82 -6.29
N ARG A 67 26.85 -13.60 -7.24
CA ARG A 67 28.29 -13.53 -7.57
C ARG A 67 28.70 -12.27 -8.33
N GLY A 68 27.78 -11.53 -8.93
CA GLY A 68 28.05 -10.37 -9.78
C GLY A 68 28.60 -10.79 -11.14
N PRO A 69 29.26 -9.92 -11.90
CA PRO A 69 29.86 -8.64 -11.46
C PRO A 69 28.83 -7.53 -11.20
N TRP A 70 29.16 -6.67 -10.24
CA TRP A 70 28.33 -5.55 -9.85
C TRP A 70 29.02 -4.23 -10.16
N LEU A 71 28.35 -3.37 -10.94
CA LEU A 71 28.79 -2.00 -11.14
C LEU A 71 28.35 -1.13 -9.97
N VAL A 72 29.30 -0.46 -9.34
CA VAL A 72 29.06 0.48 -8.24
C VAL A 72 29.52 1.87 -8.67
N ALA A 73 28.66 2.87 -8.52
CA ALA A 73 28.93 4.23 -8.91
C ALA A 73 28.37 5.24 -7.89
N VAL A 74 29.00 6.40 -7.77
CA VAL A 74 28.46 7.53 -7.00
C VAL A 74 27.39 8.25 -7.84
N ALA A 75 26.35 8.74 -7.19
CA ALA A 75 25.32 9.54 -7.85
C ALA A 75 25.93 10.72 -8.62
N GLY A 76 25.53 10.87 -9.89
CA GLY A 76 26.09 11.90 -10.79
C GLY A 76 27.43 11.57 -11.45
N SER A 77 28.11 10.47 -11.09
CA SER A 77 29.30 10.01 -11.76
C SER A 77 28.97 9.29 -13.06
N ARG A 78 29.82 9.51 -14.08
CA ARG A 78 29.76 8.76 -15.35
C ARG A 78 30.62 7.48 -15.33
N THR A 79 31.39 7.29 -14.26
CA THR A 79 32.27 6.14 -14.08
C THR A 79 31.91 5.39 -12.82
N GLY A 80 32.06 4.08 -12.85
CA GLY A 80 31.86 3.19 -11.72
C GLY A 80 32.98 2.17 -11.61
N GLU A 81 32.97 1.45 -10.49
CA GLU A 81 33.89 0.34 -10.24
C GLU A 81 33.12 -0.99 -10.29
N VAL A 82 33.81 -2.01 -10.84
CA VAL A 82 33.24 -3.37 -10.83
C VAL A 82 33.71 -4.10 -9.57
N MET A 83 32.73 -4.63 -8.82
CA MET A 83 32.94 -5.43 -7.61
C MET A 83 32.46 -6.87 -7.82
N THR A 84 33.11 -7.83 -7.18
CA THR A 84 32.74 -9.24 -7.24
C THR A 84 31.79 -9.54 -6.07
N GLY A 85 30.57 -10.02 -6.35
CA GLY A 85 29.61 -10.35 -5.31
C GLY A 85 29.87 -11.69 -4.59
N PRO A 86 29.22 -11.91 -3.44
CA PRO A 86 28.32 -10.97 -2.79
C PRO A 86 29.05 -9.72 -2.26
N VAL A 87 28.35 -8.57 -2.23
CA VAL A 87 28.91 -7.32 -1.72
C VAL A 87 28.17 -6.95 -0.43
N LYS A 88 28.88 -6.91 0.68
CA LYS A 88 28.37 -6.38 1.96
C LYS A 88 28.37 -4.87 1.91
N VAL A 89 27.26 -4.28 2.28
CA VAL A 89 27.06 -2.84 2.39
C VAL A 89 26.82 -2.50 3.84
N SER A 90 27.59 -1.60 4.41
CA SER A 90 27.44 -1.16 5.80
C SER A 90 27.52 0.37 5.90
N ALA A 91 26.82 0.92 6.86
CA ALA A 91 26.95 2.32 7.23
C ALA A 91 28.30 2.55 7.93
N SER A 92 28.92 3.69 7.68
CA SER A 92 30.20 4.06 8.27
C SER A 92 30.36 5.57 8.35
N LYS A 93 30.32 6.14 9.57
CA LYS A 93 30.55 7.56 9.83
C LYS A 93 29.73 8.50 8.91
N GLY A 94 28.43 8.25 8.80
CA GLY A 94 27.52 9.01 7.94
C GLY A 94 27.62 8.72 6.44
N GLY A 95 28.52 7.81 6.03
CA GLY A 95 28.70 7.35 4.65
C GLY A 95 28.44 5.85 4.50
N ILE A 96 28.90 5.28 3.40
CA ILE A 96 28.69 3.87 3.02
C ILE A 96 30.03 3.20 2.80
N ARG A 97 30.15 1.97 3.29
CA ARG A 97 31.27 1.07 3.05
C ARG A 97 30.78 -0.18 2.33
N LEU A 98 31.43 -0.52 1.25
CA LEU A 98 31.22 -1.75 0.49
C LEU A 98 32.42 -2.68 0.70
N THR A 99 32.14 -3.98 0.88
CA THR A 99 33.17 -5.02 0.95
C THR A 99 32.78 -6.15 0.00
N ASP A 100 33.58 -6.41 -1.00
CA ASP A 100 33.32 -7.46 -2.00
C ASP A 100 33.76 -8.86 -1.51
N ALA A 101 33.39 -9.89 -2.26
CA ALA A 101 33.72 -11.28 -1.95
C ALA A 101 35.24 -11.57 -1.92
N ARG A 102 36.06 -10.70 -2.52
CA ARG A 102 37.52 -10.79 -2.49
C ARG A 102 38.14 -10.01 -1.34
N GLY A 103 37.32 -9.41 -0.47
CA GLY A 103 37.76 -8.59 0.64
C GLY A 103 38.19 -7.16 0.26
N ARG A 104 37.98 -6.73 -1.00
CA ARG A 104 38.23 -5.33 -1.36
C ARG A 104 37.22 -4.44 -0.66
N VAL A 105 37.71 -3.38 -0.07
CA VAL A 105 36.88 -2.40 0.64
C VAL A 105 36.84 -1.09 -0.13
N ARG A 106 35.65 -0.55 -0.32
CA ARG A 106 35.41 0.78 -0.88
C ARG A 106 34.57 1.60 0.10
N GLY A 107 35.11 2.73 0.54
CA GLY A 107 34.42 3.69 1.39
C GLY A 107 33.98 4.91 0.61
N PHE A 108 32.78 5.41 0.96
CA PHE A 108 32.20 6.65 0.43
C PHE A 108 31.91 7.57 1.60
N GLY A 109 32.24 8.85 1.44
CA GLY A 109 32.12 9.85 2.50
C GLY A 109 30.67 10.11 2.94
N PRO A 110 30.51 10.92 4.02
CA PRO A 110 29.21 11.26 4.55
C PRO A 110 28.27 11.83 3.48
N GLY A 111 26.99 11.43 3.50
CA GLY A 111 25.97 11.89 2.58
C GLY A 111 26.12 11.41 1.12
N THR A 112 27.19 10.68 0.80
CA THR A 112 27.40 10.20 -0.58
C THR A 112 26.42 9.08 -0.92
N VAL A 113 25.60 9.34 -1.95
CA VAL A 113 24.64 8.36 -2.48
C VAL A 113 25.35 7.43 -3.45
N VAL A 114 25.19 6.12 -3.25
CA VAL A 114 25.84 5.08 -4.04
C VAL A 114 24.80 4.27 -4.82
N TYR A 115 25.02 4.07 -6.11
CA TYR A 115 24.26 3.15 -6.95
C TYR A 115 24.97 1.82 -7.10
N ALA A 116 24.22 0.73 -7.15
CA ALA A 116 24.73 -0.59 -7.47
C ALA A 116 23.74 -1.32 -8.39
N GLY A 117 24.25 -1.93 -9.43
CA GLY A 117 23.49 -2.72 -10.39
C GLY A 117 24.33 -3.77 -11.05
N PRO A 118 23.73 -4.71 -11.82
CA PRO A 118 24.48 -5.66 -12.61
C PRO A 118 25.29 -4.90 -13.69
N VAL A 119 26.43 -5.45 -14.04
CA VAL A 119 27.12 -5.02 -15.25
C VAL A 119 26.34 -5.57 -16.45
N VAL A 120 25.80 -4.67 -17.25
CA VAL A 120 25.04 -5.01 -18.47
C VAL A 120 26.02 -4.94 -19.65
N GLY A 121 26.13 -6.04 -20.39
CA GLY A 121 26.93 -6.11 -21.62
C GLY A 121 26.15 -5.54 -22.81
N PRO A 122 26.86 -5.29 -23.91
CA PRO A 122 26.22 -4.80 -25.13
C PRO A 122 25.25 -5.80 -25.77
N ASP A 123 25.38 -7.09 -25.43
CA ASP A 123 24.57 -8.19 -25.96
C ASP A 123 23.42 -8.57 -24.97
N ASP A 124 23.35 -7.93 -23.82
CA ASP A 124 22.28 -8.19 -22.85
C ASP A 124 20.98 -7.51 -23.30
N GLU A 125 19.88 -8.23 -23.23
CA GLU A 125 18.56 -7.67 -23.52
C GLU A 125 18.19 -6.58 -22.49
N PRO A 126 17.64 -5.44 -22.95
CA PRO A 126 17.14 -4.41 -22.05
C PRO A 126 16.13 -4.99 -21.06
N GLY A 127 16.25 -4.64 -19.79
CA GLY A 127 15.32 -5.08 -18.76
C GLY A 127 15.70 -6.39 -18.06
N GLN A 128 16.87 -6.95 -18.32
CA GLN A 128 17.38 -8.13 -17.58
C GLN A 128 18.12 -7.76 -16.28
N GLU A 129 18.25 -6.47 -15.98
CA GLU A 129 18.90 -6.03 -14.75
C GLU A 129 18.12 -6.55 -13.54
N ILE A 130 18.72 -7.46 -12.81
CA ILE A 130 18.19 -8.06 -11.59
C ILE A 130 19.23 -7.94 -10.49
N VAL A 131 18.83 -7.33 -9.39
CA VAL A 131 19.61 -7.24 -8.16
C VAL A 131 18.96 -8.10 -7.09
N SER A 132 19.74 -8.57 -6.11
CA SER A 132 19.21 -9.33 -4.98
C SER A 132 19.63 -8.67 -3.68
N VAL A 133 18.67 -8.44 -2.78
CA VAL A 133 18.89 -7.99 -1.42
C VAL A 133 18.41 -9.09 -0.49
N GLY A 134 19.35 -9.72 0.21
CA GLY A 134 19.06 -10.93 0.94
C GLY A 134 18.50 -12.02 0.01
N ARG A 135 17.26 -12.46 0.28
CA ARG A 135 16.58 -13.51 -0.52
C ARG A 135 15.64 -12.94 -1.57
N THR A 136 15.41 -11.65 -1.60
CA THR A 136 14.46 -11.02 -2.53
C THR A 136 15.21 -10.52 -3.76
N ARG A 137 14.65 -10.82 -4.93
CA ARG A 137 15.15 -10.37 -6.24
C ARG A 137 14.33 -9.16 -6.69
N TYR A 138 15.01 -8.12 -7.15
CA TYR A 138 14.41 -6.89 -7.64
C TYR A 138 14.84 -6.62 -9.06
N PRO A 139 13.95 -6.17 -9.95
CA PRO A 139 14.35 -5.65 -11.26
C PRO A 139 15.02 -4.28 -11.10
N GLY A 140 15.88 -3.89 -12.06
CA GLY A 140 16.54 -2.60 -12.08
C GLY A 140 17.78 -2.54 -11.18
N THR A 141 18.01 -1.39 -10.55
CA THR A 141 19.22 -1.10 -9.76
C THR A 141 18.90 -0.71 -8.32
N LEU A 142 19.89 -0.71 -7.46
CA LEU A 142 19.79 -0.25 -6.08
C LEU A 142 20.47 1.11 -5.91
N ARG A 143 19.89 1.90 -5.00
CA ARG A 143 20.46 3.14 -4.51
C ARG A 143 20.56 3.07 -3.00
N TYR A 144 21.75 3.22 -2.46
CA TYR A 144 22.01 3.34 -1.04
C TYR A 144 22.07 4.81 -0.66
N HIS A 145 21.18 5.25 0.20
CA HIS A 145 21.02 6.64 0.58
C HIS A 145 21.34 6.81 2.08
N PRO A 146 22.51 7.37 2.45
CA PRO A 146 22.86 7.65 3.84
C PRO A 146 21.83 8.56 4.50
N ARG A 147 21.55 8.31 5.80
CA ARG A 147 20.57 9.06 6.58
C ARG A 147 21.21 9.70 7.81
N PRO A 148 22.11 10.69 7.62
CA PRO A 148 22.78 11.36 8.73
C PRO A 148 21.82 12.12 9.65
N ASP A 149 20.64 12.49 9.16
CA ASP A 149 19.55 13.10 9.92
C ASP A 149 18.89 12.14 10.94
N GLU A 150 19.03 10.83 10.73
CA GLU A 150 18.46 9.78 11.58
C GLU A 150 19.55 9.04 12.38
N GLY A 151 20.84 9.37 12.16
CA GLY A 151 22.00 8.80 12.82
C GLY A 151 23.14 8.47 11.85
N ASP A 152 24.38 8.54 12.36
CA ASP A 152 25.60 8.40 11.54
C ASP A 152 25.79 7.00 10.92
N ASP A 153 25.07 6.00 11.42
CA ASP A 153 25.28 4.59 11.07
C ASP A 153 24.04 3.94 10.45
N VAL A 154 23.24 4.70 9.68
CA VAL A 154 22.08 4.16 8.98
C VAL A 154 21.95 4.70 7.55
N PHE A 155 21.35 3.89 6.69
CA PHE A 155 21.00 4.26 5.31
C PHE A 155 19.68 3.62 4.90
N ASP A 156 19.05 4.19 3.89
CA ASP A 156 17.91 3.59 3.20
C ASP A 156 18.39 2.85 1.96
N VAL A 157 17.73 1.74 1.61
CA VAL A 157 17.91 1.02 0.35
C VAL A 157 16.72 1.30 -0.56
N VAL A 158 16.98 1.82 -1.73
CA VAL A 158 15.96 2.20 -2.71
C VAL A 158 16.18 1.41 -4.00
N ASN A 159 15.18 0.67 -4.44
CA ASN A 159 15.16 0.03 -5.75
C ASN A 159 14.71 1.07 -6.80
N VAL A 160 15.48 1.24 -7.86
CA VAL A 160 15.18 2.12 -8.99
C VAL A 160 14.87 1.24 -10.19
N VAL A 161 13.62 1.33 -10.66
CA VAL A 161 13.04 0.35 -11.60
C VAL A 161 12.04 1.02 -12.55
N GLU A 162 11.88 0.50 -13.77
CA GLU A 162 10.80 0.89 -14.68
C GLU A 162 9.45 0.53 -14.07
N ILE A 163 8.45 1.39 -14.28
CA ILE A 163 7.12 1.23 -13.68
C ILE A 163 6.47 -0.10 -14.08
N GLU A 164 6.63 -0.55 -15.32
CA GLU A 164 6.02 -1.80 -15.78
C GLU A 164 6.69 -3.06 -15.23
N ARG A 165 7.92 -2.94 -14.75
CA ARG A 165 8.62 -4.01 -14.01
C ARG A 165 8.30 -3.99 -12.51
N TYR A 166 7.83 -2.83 -12.01
CA TYR A 166 7.39 -2.65 -10.62
C TYR A 166 5.98 -3.18 -10.39
N ILE A 167 5.02 -2.85 -11.27
CA ILE A 167 3.59 -3.15 -11.11
C ILE A 167 3.29 -4.63 -10.85
N PRO A 168 3.86 -5.61 -11.61
CA PRO A 168 3.59 -7.03 -11.33
C PRO A 168 3.93 -7.45 -9.90
N GLY A 169 5.04 -6.93 -9.34
CA GLY A 169 5.46 -7.20 -7.97
C GLY A 169 4.54 -6.63 -6.91
N VAL A 170 3.88 -5.52 -7.20
CA VAL A 170 2.84 -4.93 -6.34
C VAL A 170 1.57 -5.75 -6.38
N ILE A 171 0.97 -5.91 -7.56
CA ILE A 171 -0.36 -6.53 -7.69
C ILE A 171 -0.36 -8.02 -7.30
N ALA A 172 0.78 -8.69 -7.39
CA ALA A 172 0.96 -10.04 -6.86
C ALA A 172 0.90 -10.12 -5.33
N LYS A 173 1.01 -8.99 -4.61
CA LYS A 173 0.85 -8.90 -3.15
C LYS A 173 -0.52 -8.38 -2.75
N GLU A 174 -1.19 -7.70 -3.65
CA GLU A 174 -2.50 -7.09 -3.41
C GLU A 174 -3.65 -8.07 -3.63
N LEU A 175 -3.55 -8.96 -4.64
CA LEU A 175 -4.62 -9.86 -5.02
C LEU A 175 -4.25 -11.34 -4.81
N PHE A 176 -5.26 -12.18 -4.65
CA PHE A 176 -5.04 -13.61 -4.55
C PHE A 176 -4.71 -14.23 -5.93
N PRO A 177 -3.76 -15.18 -6.01
CA PRO A 177 -3.31 -15.74 -7.30
C PRO A 177 -4.39 -16.38 -8.16
N HIS A 178 -5.49 -16.80 -7.56
CA HIS A 178 -6.62 -17.47 -8.23
C HIS A 178 -7.73 -16.52 -8.69
N TRP A 179 -7.58 -15.20 -8.44
CA TRP A 179 -8.55 -14.19 -8.86
C TRP A 179 -8.49 -13.94 -10.37
N SER A 180 -9.56 -13.35 -10.89
CA SER A 180 -9.77 -13.10 -12.31
C SER A 180 -8.71 -12.16 -12.88
N GLU A 181 -8.23 -12.46 -14.09
CA GLU A 181 -7.28 -11.59 -14.81
C GLU A 181 -7.82 -10.17 -14.97
N THR A 182 -9.12 -10.02 -15.17
CA THR A 182 -9.83 -8.73 -15.22
C THR A 182 -9.63 -7.90 -13.95
N ALA A 183 -9.73 -8.52 -12.76
CA ALA A 183 -9.44 -7.83 -11.49
C ALA A 183 -7.97 -7.41 -11.40
N PHE A 184 -7.04 -8.28 -11.85
CA PHE A 184 -5.62 -7.92 -11.93
C PHE A 184 -5.36 -6.76 -12.91
N MET A 185 -6.07 -6.69 -14.04
CA MET A 185 -5.97 -5.58 -15.00
C MET A 185 -6.43 -4.26 -14.37
N ALA A 186 -7.58 -4.26 -13.71
CA ALA A 186 -8.08 -3.08 -12.99
C ALA A 186 -7.10 -2.64 -11.89
N GLN A 187 -6.60 -3.59 -11.09
CA GLN A 187 -5.60 -3.33 -10.05
C GLN A 187 -4.29 -2.79 -10.62
N SER A 188 -3.86 -3.27 -11.80
CA SER A 188 -2.65 -2.76 -12.47
C SER A 188 -2.75 -1.27 -12.80
N VAL A 189 -3.89 -0.86 -13.35
CA VAL A 189 -4.14 0.55 -13.70
C VAL A 189 -4.21 1.41 -12.43
N ALA A 190 -4.93 0.97 -11.40
CA ALA A 190 -5.02 1.69 -10.13
C ALA A 190 -3.65 1.81 -9.45
N ALA A 191 -2.89 0.72 -9.35
CA ALA A 191 -1.57 0.71 -8.73
C ALA A 191 -0.55 1.57 -9.50
N ARG A 192 -0.59 1.54 -10.84
CA ARG A 192 0.26 2.39 -11.70
C ARG A 192 -0.06 3.87 -11.49
N THR A 193 -1.34 4.23 -11.49
CA THR A 193 -1.79 5.60 -11.27
C THR A 193 -1.33 6.12 -9.89
N PHE A 194 -1.56 5.34 -8.84
CA PHE A 194 -1.12 5.66 -7.48
C PHE A 194 0.41 5.87 -7.39
N ALA A 195 1.19 4.93 -7.93
CA ALA A 195 2.66 5.02 -7.89
C ALA A 195 3.18 6.27 -8.62
N LEU A 196 2.62 6.59 -9.79
CA LEU A 196 3.01 7.78 -10.56
C LEU A 196 2.58 9.08 -9.87
N GLN A 197 1.42 9.12 -9.24
CA GLN A 197 0.99 10.26 -8.42
C GLN A 197 1.96 10.48 -7.24
N ARG A 198 2.36 9.40 -6.54
CA ARG A 198 3.36 9.46 -5.46
C ARG A 198 4.70 9.96 -5.97
N ARG A 199 5.11 9.54 -7.16
CA ARG A 199 6.34 10.00 -7.83
C ARG A 199 6.31 11.51 -8.12
N GLU A 200 5.20 12.04 -8.61
CA GLU A 200 5.04 13.49 -8.82
C GLU A 200 5.12 14.25 -7.49
N SER A 201 4.40 13.81 -6.47
CA SER A 201 4.46 14.38 -5.13
C SER A 201 5.87 14.35 -4.52
N ALA A 202 6.59 13.23 -4.69
CA ALA A 202 7.95 13.07 -4.17
C ALA A 202 8.94 14.04 -4.84
N ARG A 203 8.80 14.25 -6.14
CA ARG A 203 9.64 15.21 -6.89
C ARG A 203 9.42 16.65 -6.45
N ASN A 204 8.18 17.01 -6.15
CA ASN A 204 7.83 18.35 -5.68
C ASN A 204 8.30 18.62 -4.23
N SER A 205 8.68 17.59 -3.49
CA SER A 205 9.15 17.67 -2.09
C SER A 205 10.62 17.26 -1.91
N ASP A 206 11.40 17.12 -2.98
CA ASP A 206 12.80 16.68 -2.99
C ASP A 206 13.06 15.35 -2.26
N ARG A 207 12.02 14.50 -2.15
CA ARG A 207 12.12 13.21 -1.48
C ARG A 207 12.96 12.24 -2.32
N TRP A 208 13.88 11.49 -1.68
CA TRP A 208 14.81 10.59 -2.37
C TRP A 208 14.22 9.26 -2.83
N TYR A 209 12.96 8.97 -2.48
CA TYR A 209 12.16 7.84 -2.96
C TYR A 209 10.75 8.31 -3.31
N ASP A 210 10.05 7.55 -4.15
CA ASP A 210 8.71 7.86 -4.61
C ASP A 210 7.66 7.15 -3.75
N VAL A 211 7.85 5.85 -3.51
CA VAL A 211 6.97 4.99 -2.73
C VAL A 211 7.76 4.19 -1.69
N ASP A 212 7.09 3.81 -0.62
CA ASP A 212 7.63 2.93 0.42
C ASP A 212 7.07 1.52 0.25
N ASP A 213 7.92 0.48 0.38
CA ASP A 213 7.49 -0.91 0.45
C ASP A 213 6.84 -1.18 1.82
N SER A 214 5.63 -0.70 1.99
CA SER A 214 4.85 -0.87 3.22
C SER A 214 3.35 -0.68 2.97
N GLN A 215 2.54 -0.99 3.98
CA GLN A 215 1.09 -0.78 3.94
C GLN A 215 0.67 0.71 3.86
N SER A 216 1.59 1.65 4.10
CA SER A 216 1.29 3.08 3.95
C SER A 216 1.34 3.58 2.51
N ASP A 217 2.03 2.86 1.63
CA ASP A 217 2.03 3.12 0.19
C ASP A 217 1.61 1.85 -0.56
N GLN A 218 2.57 1.02 -1.02
CA GLN A 218 2.29 -0.22 -1.74
C GLN A 218 3.28 -1.31 -1.35
N VAL A 219 2.79 -2.46 -0.90
CA VAL A 219 3.66 -3.62 -0.60
C VAL A 219 4.25 -4.17 -1.89
N TYR A 220 5.57 -4.32 -1.94
CA TYR A 220 6.31 -4.70 -3.13
C TYR A 220 7.11 -5.99 -2.94
N ALA A 221 6.82 -7.01 -3.73
CA ALA A 221 7.49 -8.30 -3.66
C ALA A 221 8.84 -8.38 -4.39
N GLY A 222 9.25 -7.31 -5.10
CA GLY A 222 10.29 -7.42 -6.11
C GLY A 222 9.80 -8.21 -7.33
N LEU A 223 10.66 -9.05 -7.89
CA LEU A 223 10.27 -9.95 -9.00
C LEU A 223 9.24 -10.97 -8.55
N THR A 224 8.18 -11.11 -9.34
CA THR A 224 7.16 -12.14 -9.17
C THR A 224 7.17 -13.14 -10.32
N GLY A 225 6.88 -14.42 -10.02
CA GLY A 225 6.59 -15.45 -11.01
C GLY A 225 5.09 -15.62 -11.30
N LEU A 226 4.23 -14.76 -10.73
CA LEU A 226 2.78 -14.87 -10.90
C LEU A 226 2.37 -14.38 -12.30
N ARG A 227 2.12 -15.34 -13.20
CA ARG A 227 1.86 -15.08 -14.62
C ARG A 227 0.67 -14.16 -14.88
N VAL A 228 -0.42 -14.30 -14.11
CA VAL A 228 -1.60 -13.43 -14.25
C VAL A 228 -1.25 -11.97 -13.96
N ALA A 229 -0.42 -11.71 -12.94
CA ALA A 229 0.01 -10.35 -12.61
C ALA A 229 0.89 -9.74 -13.73
N ILE A 230 1.80 -10.55 -14.30
CA ILE A 230 2.67 -10.11 -15.40
C ILE A 230 1.81 -9.76 -16.63
N ARG A 231 0.92 -10.67 -17.08
CA ARG A 231 0.07 -10.41 -18.24
C ARG A 231 -0.87 -9.22 -18.05
N ALA A 232 -1.48 -9.09 -16.88
CA ALA A 232 -2.39 -7.98 -16.58
C ALA A 232 -1.68 -6.63 -16.67
N ALA A 233 -0.45 -6.53 -16.13
CA ALA A 233 0.37 -5.32 -16.26
C ALA A 233 0.73 -5.01 -17.72
N GLU A 234 1.14 -6.04 -18.48
CA GLU A 234 1.48 -5.91 -19.91
C GLU A 234 0.27 -5.44 -20.75
N GLN A 235 -0.91 -6.06 -20.57
CA GLN A 235 -2.12 -5.71 -21.33
C GLN A 235 -2.63 -4.31 -21.02
N THR A 236 -2.36 -3.80 -19.82
CA THR A 236 -2.74 -2.45 -19.39
C THR A 236 -1.56 -1.46 -19.42
N ARG A 237 -0.46 -1.81 -20.11
CA ARG A 237 0.76 -1.00 -20.18
C ARG A 237 0.46 0.47 -20.49
N GLY A 238 1.03 1.37 -19.71
CA GLY A 238 0.91 2.81 -19.87
C GLY A 238 -0.46 3.41 -19.54
N VAL A 239 -1.48 2.60 -19.24
CA VAL A 239 -2.83 3.10 -18.92
C VAL A 239 -2.88 3.56 -17.47
N VAL A 240 -3.42 4.77 -17.26
CA VAL A 240 -3.63 5.40 -15.96
C VAL A 240 -5.02 6.01 -15.87
N LEU A 241 -5.45 6.36 -14.67
CA LEU A 241 -6.63 7.16 -14.38
C LEU A 241 -6.23 8.62 -14.26
N THR A 242 -6.97 9.50 -14.94
CA THR A 242 -6.78 10.95 -14.88
C THR A 242 -8.08 11.64 -14.53
N GLU A 243 -8.00 12.73 -13.77
CA GLU A 243 -9.10 13.58 -13.37
C GLU A 243 -8.68 15.04 -13.51
N GLY A 244 -9.48 15.86 -14.14
CA GLY A 244 -9.12 17.26 -14.40
C GLY A 244 -7.79 17.47 -15.17
N GLY A 245 -7.32 16.46 -15.92
CA GLY A 245 -6.04 16.51 -16.65
C GLY A 245 -4.81 16.09 -15.83
N SER A 246 -4.98 15.76 -14.55
CA SER A 246 -3.93 15.25 -13.64
C SER A 246 -4.14 13.77 -13.34
N LEU A 247 -3.14 13.10 -12.74
CA LEU A 247 -3.30 11.73 -12.25
C LEU A 247 -4.33 11.69 -11.11
N ALA A 248 -5.31 10.79 -11.20
CA ALA A 248 -6.35 10.63 -10.21
C ALA A 248 -5.82 10.06 -8.89
N GLY A 249 -6.55 10.29 -7.79
CA GLY A 249 -6.33 9.64 -6.51
C GLY A 249 -6.79 8.17 -6.51
N ALA A 250 -6.06 7.30 -7.17
CA ALA A 250 -6.43 5.89 -7.40
C ALA A 250 -6.19 5.02 -6.16
N TYR A 251 -6.89 5.33 -5.06
CA TYR A 251 -6.87 4.53 -3.83
C TYR A 251 -7.58 3.19 -4.02
N TYR A 252 -7.16 2.17 -3.28
CA TYR A 252 -7.83 0.87 -3.24
C TYR A 252 -7.67 0.21 -1.87
N SER A 253 -8.59 -0.67 -1.53
CA SER A 253 -8.55 -1.41 -0.27
C SER A 253 -9.20 -2.79 -0.42
N SER A 254 -8.90 -3.69 0.51
CA SER A 254 -9.35 -5.08 0.45
C SER A 254 -10.87 -5.19 0.33
N THR A 255 -11.62 -4.67 1.31
CA THR A 255 -13.08 -4.69 1.26
C THR A 255 -13.70 -3.45 1.92
N CYS A 256 -14.65 -2.82 1.24
CA CYS A 256 -15.35 -1.64 1.76
C CYS A 256 -16.41 -1.96 2.83
N GLY A 257 -16.77 -3.25 3.03
CA GLY A 257 -17.82 -3.66 3.97
C GLY A 257 -19.22 -3.16 3.57
N GLY A 258 -19.45 -2.97 2.25
CA GLY A 258 -20.71 -2.43 1.71
C GLY A 258 -20.90 -0.92 1.90
N LYS A 259 -19.89 -0.21 2.42
CA LYS A 259 -19.96 1.23 2.74
C LYS A 259 -18.73 1.96 2.18
N PRO A 260 -18.65 2.14 0.86
CA PRO A 260 -17.61 2.94 0.24
C PRO A 260 -17.70 4.41 0.69
N VAL A 261 -16.55 5.09 0.70
CA VAL A 261 -16.42 6.51 1.09
C VAL A 261 -15.46 7.23 0.17
N SER A 262 -15.57 8.56 0.11
CA SER A 262 -14.62 9.41 -0.59
C SER A 262 -13.32 9.62 0.20
N ALA A 263 -12.27 10.06 -0.49
CA ALA A 263 -11.00 10.39 0.17
C ALA A 263 -11.17 11.55 1.16
N GLU A 264 -11.98 12.55 0.82
CA GLU A 264 -12.25 13.72 1.66
C GLU A 264 -12.99 13.36 2.96
N GLU A 265 -13.92 12.41 2.90
CA GLU A 265 -14.62 11.93 4.09
C GLU A 265 -13.67 11.24 5.07
N VAL A 266 -12.70 10.48 4.57
CA VAL A 266 -11.75 9.72 5.40
C VAL A 266 -10.57 10.57 5.84
N TRP A 267 -10.06 11.44 4.95
CA TRP A 267 -8.90 12.30 5.16
C TRP A 267 -9.23 13.77 4.90
N PRO A 268 -10.03 14.40 5.76
CA PRO A 268 -10.35 15.82 5.58
C PRO A 268 -9.09 16.67 5.62
N SER A 269 -8.97 17.61 4.68
CA SER A 269 -7.79 18.47 4.44
C SER A 269 -7.32 19.30 5.65
N ASN A 270 -8.15 19.41 6.69
CA ASN A 270 -7.86 20.15 7.93
C ASN A 270 -7.26 19.29 9.07
N THR A 271 -7.02 18.00 8.85
CA THR A 271 -6.36 17.17 9.87
C THR A 271 -4.84 17.36 9.81
N PRO A 272 -4.15 17.70 10.95
CA PRO A 272 -2.72 17.99 10.97
C PRO A 272 -1.80 16.90 10.40
N VAL A 273 -2.28 15.64 10.37
CA VAL A 273 -1.51 14.47 9.90
C VAL A 273 -1.42 14.40 8.38
N ILE A 274 -2.26 15.10 7.62
CA ILE A 274 -2.31 15.03 6.15
C ILE A 274 -1.45 16.10 5.47
N ARG A 275 -0.95 17.10 6.21
CA ARG A 275 -0.06 18.14 5.65
C ARG A 275 1.25 17.64 5.05
N ASN A 276 1.65 16.37 5.30
CA ASN A 276 2.85 15.76 4.73
C ASN A 276 2.58 14.94 3.44
N VAL A 277 1.34 14.88 2.99
CA VAL A 277 0.97 14.29 1.72
C VAL A 277 0.33 15.42 0.93
N GLY A 278 1.07 16.01 0.00
CA GLY A 278 0.57 17.06 -0.89
C GLY A 278 -0.57 16.54 -1.75
N LEU A 279 -1.73 16.39 -1.15
CA LEU A 279 -2.99 16.21 -1.83
C LEU A 279 -3.48 17.63 -2.14
N ASN A 280 -3.19 18.11 -3.33
CA ASN A 280 -3.98 19.17 -3.92
C ASN A 280 -5.42 18.68 -3.96
N GLU A 281 -6.34 19.56 -3.58
CA GLU A 281 -7.77 19.35 -3.55
C GLU A 281 -8.24 18.62 -4.82
N VAL A 282 -8.55 17.33 -4.69
CA VAL A 282 -9.22 16.57 -5.73
C VAL A 282 -10.56 16.18 -5.15
N GLU A 283 -11.60 16.87 -5.60
CA GLU A 283 -12.99 16.47 -5.39
C GLU A 283 -13.20 15.11 -6.04
N SER A 284 -13.06 14.02 -5.31
CA SER A 284 -13.48 12.70 -5.78
C SER A 284 -14.83 12.36 -5.17
N SER A 285 -15.88 12.74 -5.88
CA SER A 285 -17.24 12.32 -5.57
C SER A 285 -17.45 10.86 -5.95
N VAL A 286 -17.04 9.94 -5.08
CA VAL A 286 -17.51 8.56 -5.17
C VAL A 286 -18.92 8.48 -4.57
N GLY A 287 -19.88 9.08 -5.26
CA GLY A 287 -21.29 9.08 -4.92
C GLY A 287 -22.07 7.97 -5.59
N ALA A 288 -21.60 6.73 -5.56
CA ALA A 288 -22.47 5.61 -5.90
C ALA A 288 -23.32 5.27 -4.68
N THR A 289 -24.55 5.72 -4.64
CA THR A 289 -25.60 5.18 -3.76
C THR A 289 -25.82 3.71 -4.12
N VAL A 290 -25.11 2.83 -3.46
CA VAL A 290 -25.35 1.39 -3.54
C VAL A 290 -26.63 1.12 -2.72
N GLU A 291 -27.74 0.91 -3.42
CA GLU A 291 -28.92 0.36 -2.80
C GLU A 291 -28.53 -0.96 -2.08
N LYS A 292 -29.07 -1.17 -0.90
CA LYS A 292 -28.76 -2.20 0.09
C LYS A 292 -28.91 -3.67 -0.38
N ARG A 293 -29.07 -3.95 -1.68
CA ARG A 293 -29.49 -5.26 -2.20
C ARG A 293 -28.39 -6.16 -2.78
N ASP A 294 -27.21 -5.61 -3.12
CA ASP A 294 -26.13 -6.41 -3.69
C ASP A 294 -24.77 -5.94 -3.19
N VAL A 295 -24.44 -6.29 -1.95
CA VAL A 295 -23.11 -6.01 -1.41
C VAL A 295 -22.12 -7.01 -1.99
N LEU A 296 -21.48 -6.65 -3.10
CA LEU A 296 -20.58 -7.52 -3.87
C LEU A 296 -19.42 -8.10 -3.06
N CYS A 297 -19.01 -7.43 -1.97
CA CYS A 297 -17.95 -7.92 -1.10
C CYS A 297 -18.43 -8.68 0.15
N GLU A 298 -19.70 -9.08 0.21
CA GLU A 298 -20.27 -9.79 1.39
C GLU A 298 -19.57 -11.13 1.64
N SER A 299 -19.08 -11.78 0.57
CA SER A 299 -18.32 -13.03 0.67
C SER A 299 -16.88 -12.86 1.18
N ALA A 300 -16.42 -11.62 1.39
CA ALA A 300 -15.06 -11.37 1.86
C ALA A 300 -14.89 -11.84 3.32
N PRO A 301 -13.79 -12.53 3.68
CA PRO A 301 -13.56 -13.03 5.04
C PRO A 301 -13.59 -11.96 6.13
N LEU A 302 -13.31 -10.71 5.77
CA LEU A 302 -13.32 -9.55 6.66
C LEU A 302 -14.45 -8.57 6.32
N TYR A 303 -15.53 -9.07 5.69
CA TYR A 303 -16.72 -8.25 5.48
C TYR A 303 -17.30 -7.76 6.80
N GLU A 304 -17.43 -8.65 7.77
CA GLU A 304 -17.77 -8.36 9.16
C GLU A 304 -16.73 -9.00 10.08
N TRP A 305 -16.34 -8.30 11.14
CA TRP A 305 -15.34 -8.79 12.07
C TRP A 305 -15.58 -8.25 13.50
N GLU A 306 -15.13 -9.01 14.50
CA GLU A 306 -15.08 -8.60 15.89
C GLU A 306 -13.72 -8.98 16.51
N VAL A 307 -13.17 -8.09 17.33
CA VAL A 307 -11.97 -8.33 18.11
C VAL A 307 -12.16 -7.89 19.55
N ALA A 308 -11.56 -8.63 20.48
CA ALA A 308 -11.56 -8.31 21.89
C ALA A 308 -10.13 -7.95 22.35
N ARG A 309 -10.00 -6.88 23.13
CA ARG A 309 -8.73 -6.38 23.66
C ARG A 309 -8.83 -6.12 25.15
N ARG A 310 -7.74 -6.32 25.90
CA ARG A 310 -7.68 -5.80 27.26
C ARG A 310 -7.80 -4.29 27.23
N THR A 311 -8.76 -3.73 27.97
CA THR A 311 -8.99 -2.28 28.02
C THR A 311 -7.76 -1.51 28.46
N SER A 312 -6.97 -2.06 29.41
CA SER A 312 -5.70 -1.46 29.83
C SER A 312 -4.66 -1.36 28.74
N ASP A 313 -4.54 -2.40 27.88
CA ASP A 313 -3.56 -2.46 26.81
C ASP A 313 -3.97 -1.52 25.65
N LEU A 314 -5.26 -1.48 25.33
CA LEU A 314 -5.84 -0.56 24.36
C LEU A 314 -5.62 0.90 24.80
N SER A 315 -5.89 1.23 26.08
CA SER A 315 -5.66 2.57 26.63
C SER A 315 -4.19 3.01 26.51
N LYS A 316 -3.24 2.09 26.82
CA LYS A 316 -1.80 2.37 26.66
C LYS A 316 -1.42 2.65 25.21
N ARG A 317 -1.97 1.88 24.24
CA ARG A 317 -1.71 2.07 22.81
C ARG A 317 -2.20 3.43 22.33
N ILE A 318 -3.48 3.76 22.61
CA ILE A 318 -4.09 5.02 22.23
C ILE A 318 -3.30 6.20 22.82
N LYS A 319 -2.97 6.14 24.11
CA LYS A 319 -2.18 7.16 24.78
C LYS A 319 -0.80 7.35 24.14
N SER A 320 -0.10 6.28 23.85
CA SER A 320 1.24 6.37 23.29
C SER A 320 1.21 6.84 21.84
N TRP A 321 0.26 6.36 21.05
CA TRP A 321 0.02 6.88 19.71
C TRP A 321 -0.23 8.40 19.77
N GLY A 322 -1.10 8.84 20.68
CA GLY A 322 -1.37 10.27 20.89
C GLY A 322 -0.13 11.09 21.25
N LYS A 323 0.75 10.57 22.13
CA LYS A 323 2.02 11.24 22.44
C LYS A 323 2.93 11.37 21.23
N LYS A 324 3.09 10.29 20.46
CA LYS A 324 3.93 10.26 19.26
C LYS A 324 3.43 11.25 18.18
N HIS A 325 2.13 11.46 18.09
CA HIS A 325 1.49 12.30 17.08
C HIS A 325 1.06 13.68 17.62
N ASN A 326 1.50 14.06 18.83
CA ASN A 326 1.14 15.30 19.50
C ASN A 326 -0.39 15.55 19.54
N ASN A 327 -1.14 14.49 19.84
CA ASN A 327 -2.60 14.49 19.89
C ASN A 327 -3.10 14.45 21.33
N GLU A 328 -4.30 15.01 21.61
CA GLU A 328 -4.88 15.15 22.96
C GLU A 328 -5.05 13.79 23.67
N VAL A 329 -5.34 12.70 22.93
CA VAL A 329 -5.43 11.35 23.52
C VAL A 329 -4.11 10.89 24.16
N GLY A 330 -2.98 11.57 23.89
CA GLY A 330 -1.70 11.35 24.55
C GLY A 330 -1.71 11.68 26.06
N ARG A 331 -2.70 12.44 26.52
CA ARG A 331 -2.89 12.82 27.94
C ARG A 331 -3.90 11.93 28.66
N PHE A 332 -4.55 10.98 27.97
CA PHE A 332 -5.60 10.13 28.53
C PHE A 332 -5.08 9.19 29.63
N GLY A 333 -5.97 8.92 30.57
CA GLY A 333 -5.89 7.81 31.51
C GLY A 333 -6.39 6.49 30.90
N SER A 334 -7.20 5.76 31.66
CA SER A 334 -7.87 4.57 31.16
C SER A 334 -9.07 4.97 30.28
N LEU A 335 -9.27 4.26 29.17
CA LEU A 335 -10.41 4.47 28.28
C LEU A 335 -11.71 4.12 29.02
N GLN A 336 -12.72 4.97 28.91
CA GLN A 336 -14.04 4.81 29.48
C GLN A 336 -15.11 4.56 28.42
N SER A 337 -15.12 5.35 27.33
CA SER A 337 -16.04 5.17 26.21
C SER A 337 -15.38 5.52 24.88
N VAL A 338 -15.93 4.94 23.80
CA VAL A 338 -15.69 5.31 22.41
C VAL A 338 -17.03 5.35 21.71
N GLU A 339 -17.42 6.49 21.22
CA GLU A 339 -18.73 6.73 20.59
C GLU A 339 -18.51 7.20 19.15
N VAL A 340 -19.29 6.70 18.19
CA VAL A 340 -19.24 7.21 16.81
C VAL A 340 -19.98 8.54 16.76
N GLU A 341 -19.25 9.62 16.51
CA GLU A 341 -19.78 10.98 16.48
C GLU A 341 -20.25 11.40 15.08
N GLN A 342 -19.57 10.89 14.03
CA GLN A 342 -19.91 11.19 12.65
C GLN A 342 -19.90 9.94 11.77
N ARG A 343 -20.87 9.87 10.86
CA ARG A 343 -20.95 8.84 9.80
C ARG A 343 -21.04 9.48 8.42
N SER A 344 -20.55 8.76 7.40
CA SER A 344 -20.77 9.12 5.99
C SER A 344 -22.24 8.94 5.61
N PRO A 345 -22.68 9.47 4.45
CA PRO A 345 -24.00 9.21 3.90
C PRO A 345 -24.31 7.70 3.75
N ASN A 346 -23.28 6.89 3.46
CA ASN A 346 -23.39 5.42 3.36
C ASN A 346 -23.36 4.72 4.73
N GLY A 347 -23.34 5.47 5.84
CA GLY A 347 -23.37 4.95 7.20
C GLY A 347 -22.03 4.43 7.74
N ARG A 348 -20.90 4.63 7.03
CA ARG A 348 -19.55 4.31 7.53
C ARG A 348 -19.16 5.28 8.63
N SER A 349 -18.55 4.77 9.70
CA SER A 349 -18.02 5.61 10.78
C SER A 349 -16.83 6.43 10.29
N LEU A 350 -16.82 7.74 10.56
CA LEU A 350 -15.79 8.69 10.14
C LEU A 350 -15.05 9.29 11.34
N ILE A 351 -15.75 9.68 12.37
CA ILE A 351 -15.21 10.30 13.58
C ILE A 351 -15.69 9.50 14.80
N VAL A 352 -14.77 9.22 15.71
CA VAL A 352 -15.07 8.68 17.04
C VAL A 352 -14.64 9.66 18.12
N LYS A 353 -15.50 9.83 19.13
CA LYS A 353 -15.18 10.52 20.36
C LYS A 353 -14.75 9.52 21.41
N LEU A 354 -13.58 9.71 21.96
CA LEU A 354 -13.03 8.93 23.05
C LEU A 354 -13.16 9.71 24.35
N THR A 355 -13.50 9.03 25.44
CA THR A 355 -13.52 9.61 26.80
C THR A 355 -12.74 8.71 27.74
N ASP A 356 -11.92 9.32 28.61
CA ASP A 356 -11.17 8.60 29.65
C ASP A 356 -11.90 8.62 31.00
N THR A 357 -11.46 7.82 31.96
CA THR A 357 -12.04 7.72 33.30
C THR A 357 -11.93 9.00 34.14
N SER A 358 -11.16 9.99 33.70
CA SER A 358 -11.08 11.32 34.32
C SER A 358 -12.02 12.36 33.67
N GLY A 359 -12.82 11.94 32.68
CA GLY A 359 -13.74 12.80 31.94
C GLY A 359 -13.11 13.62 30.80
N ARG A 360 -11.82 13.40 30.47
CA ARG A 360 -11.23 14.02 29.29
C ARG A 360 -11.76 13.37 28.05
N SER A 361 -12.10 14.18 27.04
CA SER A 361 -12.60 13.72 25.77
C SER A 361 -11.78 14.26 24.61
N ALA A 362 -11.64 13.50 23.54
CA ALA A 362 -11.04 13.93 22.28
C ALA A 362 -11.66 13.18 21.11
N ALA A 363 -11.74 13.82 19.95
CA ALA A 363 -12.19 13.21 18.72
C ALA A 363 -11.00 12.72 17.88
N LEU A 364 -11.14 11.56 17.25
CA LEU A 364 -10.21 11.04 16.25
C LEU A 364 -10.97 10.69 14.98
N THR A 365 -10.33 10.83 13.82
CA THR A 365 -10.81 10.12 12.64
C THR A 365 -10.74 8.61 12.92
N THR A 366 -11.65 7.85 12.34
CA THR A 366 -11.66 6.39 12.56
C THR A 366 -10.40 5.71 12.05
N GLU A 367 -9.72 6.28 11.03
CA GLU A 367 -8.42 5.78 10.59
C GLU A 367 -7.30 6.05 11.62
N HIS A 368 -7.32 7.20 12.28
CA HIS A 368 -6.40 7.46 13.40
C HIS A 368 -6.70 6.55 14.60
N PHE A 369 -7.97 6.32 14.90
CA PHE A 369 -8.37 5.35 15.93
C PHE A 369 -7.86 3.94 15.59
N ARG A 370 -8.06 3.48 14.34
CA ARG A 370 -7.55 2.20 13.84
C ARG A 370 -6.02 2.11 13.99
N ALA A 371 -5.29 3.14 13.57
CA ALA A 371 -3.84 3.22 13.69
C ALA A 371 -3.40 3.18 15.18
N ALA A 372 -4.05 3.92 16.05
CA ALA A 372 -3.78 3.93 17.49
C ALA A 372 -4.01 2.57 18.13
N CYS A 373 -5.14 1.89 17.79
CA CYS A 373 -5.45 0.55 18.27
C CYS A 373 -4.40 -0.49 17.88
N ASN A 374 -3.84 -0.39 16.67
CA ASN A 374 -2.91 -1.36 16.11
C ASN A 374 -1.42 -1.00 16.35
N SER A 375 -1.13 0.17 16.91
CA SER A 375 0.26 0.62 17.14
C SER A 375 1.02 -0.30 18.10
N SER A 376 2.27 -0.64 17.77
CA SER A 376 3.18 -1.35 18.68
C SER A 376 3.60 -0.45 19.83
N GLN A 377 3.73 -1.05 21.03
CA GLN A 377 4.10 -0.35 22.25
C GLN A 377 5.03 -1.17 23.13
N PRO A 378 6.11 -0.59 23.68
CA PRO A 378 6.91 -1.25 24.70
C PRO A 378 6.05 -1.65 25.90
N GLY A 379 6.20 -2.89 26.38
CA GLY A 379 5.47 -3.42 27.53
C GLY A 379 3.99 -3.77 27.28
N VAL A 380 3.55 -3.74 26.02
CA VAL A 380 2.25 -4.26 25.61
C VAL A 380 2.48 -5.31 24.52
N PRO A 381 1.89 -6.53 24.62
CA PRO A 381 2.06 -7.57 23.61
C PRO A 381 1.68 -7.07 22.22
N ASP A 382 2.43 -7.44 21.18
CA ASP A 382 2.10 -7.05 19.82
C ASP A 382 0.71 -7.52 19.41
N VAL A 383 0.11 -6.75 18.50
CA VAL A 383 -1.20 -7.08 17.96
C VAL A 383 -1.06 -8.17 16.93
N SER A 384 -1.58 -9.38 17.23
CA SER A 384 -1.61 -10.45 16.26
C SER A 384 -2.50 -10.09 15.06
N ARG A 385 -2.25 -10.71 13.90
CA ARG A 385 -3.05 -10.46 12.69
C ARG A 385 -4.55 -10.63 12.93
N VAL A 386 -4.96 -11.66 13.66
CA VAL A 386 -6.37 -11.96 13.94
C VAL A 386 -7.02 -11.06 14.98
N ALA A 387 -6.24 -10.19 15.60
CA ALA A 387 -6.71 -9.26 16.63
C ALA A 387 -6.61 -7.79 16.17
N GLN A 388 -6.31 -7.52 14.91
CA GLN A 388 -6.24 -6.15 14.39
C GLN A 388 -7.63 -5.52 14.26
N VAL A 389 -7.69 -4.21 14.40
CA VAL A 389 -8.83 -3.40 13.96
C VAL A 389 -8.64 -3.21 12.45
N TYR A 390 -9.48 -3.86 11.64
CA TYR A 390 -9.24 -4.00 10.20
C TYR A 390 -9.66 -2.80 9.38
N SER A 391 -10.66 -2.05 9.84
CA SER A 391 -11.17 -0.86 9.13
C SER A 391 -11.52 0.27 10.11
N GLY A 392 -11.84 1.44 9.57
CA GLY A 392 -12.39 2.55 10.34
C GLY A 392 -13.91 2.45 10.57
N ASP A 393 -14.63 1.55 9.89
CA ASP A 393 -16.08 1.37 10.16
C ASP A 393 -16.28 0.48 11.38
N VAL A 394 -16.40 1.12 12.54
CA VAL A 394 -16.37 0.46 13.84
C VAL A 394 -17.59 0.77 14.71
N SER A 395 -17.90 -0.18 15.60
CA SER A 395 -18.64 0.00 16.84
C SER A 395 -17.78 -0.51 18.00
N VAL A 396 -17.81 0.16 19.14
CA VAL A 396 -16.91 -0.13 20.26
C VAL A 396 -17.70 -0.22 21.56
N ASP A 397 -17.57 -1.36 22.24
CA ASP A 397 -18.09 -1.57 23.59
C ASP A 397 -16.92 -1.61 24.58
N VAL A 398 -16.79 -0.58 25.39
CA VAL A 398 -15.68 -0.43 26.36
C VAL A 398 -16.09 -1.01 27.70
N GLY A 399 -15.71 -2.26 27.93
CA GLY A 399 -15.87 -2.90 29.23
C GLY A 399 -14.73 -2.61 30.20
N ARG A 400 -14.94 -2.84 31.46
CA ARG A 400 -13.97 -2.57 32.54
C ARG A 400 -12.63 -3.33 32.36
N ARG A 401 -12.66 -4.57 31.88
CA ARG A 401 -11.48 -5.43 31.65
C ARG A 401 -11.22 -5.67 30.17
N VAL A 402 -12.25 -5.77 29.38
CA VAL A 402 -12.18 -6.13 27.96
C VAL A 402 -13.04 -5.13 27.18
N THR A 403 -12.43 -4.57 26.13
CA THR A 403 -13.12 -3.77 25.12
C THR A 403 -13.35 -4.65 23.89
N ARG A 404 -14.60 -4.68 23.40
CA ARG A 404 -14.97 -5.31 22.12
C ARG A 404 -15.05 -4.25 21.05
N ILE A 405 -14.46 -4.56 19.89
CA ILE A 405 -14.49 -3.68 18.72
C ILE A 405 -15.00 -4.55 17.57
N ALA A 406 -16.16 -4.22 17.05
CA ALA A 406 -16.75 -4.84 15.88
C ALA A 406 -16.71 -3.86 14.70
N GLY A 407 -16.69 -4.35 13.48
CA GLY A 407 -16.66 -3.49 12.31
C GLY A 407 -16.92 -4.22 11.01
N TYR A 408 -16.97 -3.43 9.94
CA TYR A 408 -17.18 -3.90 8.58
C TYR A 408 -16.02 -3.52 7.66
N GLY A 409 -15.62 -4.45 6.79
CA GLY A 409 -14.58 -4.25 5.80
C GLY A 409 -13.16 -4.29 6.33
N SER A 410 -12.21 -4.17 5.40
CA SER A 410 -10.77 -4.18 5.68
C SER A 410 -10.08 -3.13 4.81
N GLY A 411 -9.41 -2.17 5.47
CA GLY A 411 -8.84 -0.98 4.85
C GLY A 411 -9.70 0.27 5.00
N HIS A 412 -9.33 1.32 4.29
CA HIS A 412 -9.94 2.65 4.42
C HIS A 412 -11.31 2.79 3.72
N GLY A 413 -11.64 1.91 2.75
CA GLY A 413 -12.92 1.93 2.03
C GLY A 413 -13.02 2.99 0.94
N VAL A 414 -11.93 3.67 0.57
CA VAL A 414 -11.85 4.69 -0.48
C VAL A 414 -11.44 4.05 -1.81
N GLY A 415 -12.06 4.47 -2.91
CA GLY A 415 -11.75 4.02 -4.25
C GLY A 415 -12.10 2.54 -4.49
N MET A 416 -11.24 1.79 -5.18
CA MET A 416 -11.54 0.42 -5.58
C MET A 416 -11.55 -0.55 -4.40
N CYS A 417 -12.68 -1.21 -4.19
CA CYS A 417 -12.81 -2.36 -3.32
C CYS A 417 -12.39 -3.62 -4.09
N GLN A 418 -11.29 -4.27 -3.66
CA GLN A 418 -10.71 -5.41 -4.38
C GLN A 418 -11.68 -6.60 -4.47
N TYR A 419 -12.40 -6.93 -3.38
CA TYR A 419 -13.41 -8.00 -3.42
C TYR A 419 -14.62 -7.65 -4.29
N CYS A 420 -15.06 -6.40 -4.34
CA CYS A 420 -16.10 -5.98 -5.27
C CYS A 420 -15.61 -6.08 -6.72
N ALA A 421 -14.38 -5.67 -7.00
CA ALA A 421 -13.78 -5.78 -8.34
C ALA A 421 -13.70 -7.24 -8.80
N GLU A 422 -13.29 -8.15 -7.92
CA GLU A 422 -13.29 -9.58 -8.23
C GLU A 422 -14.72 -10.11 -8.48
N ALA A 423 -15.69 -9.76 -7.65
CA ALA A 423 -17.08 -10.17 -7.84
C ALA A 423 -17.67 -9.68 -9.16
N MET A 424 -17.35 -8.43 -9.56
CA MET A 424 -17.71 -7.88 -10.86
C MET A 424 -17.06 -8.65 -12.01
N ALA A 425 -15.74 -8.90 -11.89
CA ALA A 425 -15.00 -9.67 -12.89
C ALA A 425 -15.56 -11.09 -13.08
N GLN A 426 -15.97 -11.77 -12.01
CA GLN A 426 -16.61 -13.09 -12.05
C GLN A 426 -17.98 -13.07 -12.73
N ARG A 427 -18.68 -11.94 -12.76
CA ARG A 427 -19.92 -11.74 -13.52
C ARG A 427 -19.68 -11.50 -15.00
N GLY A 428 -18.42 -11.30 -15.41
CA GLY A 428 -18.04 -11.01 -16.80
C GLY A 428 -17.88 -9.53 -17.12
N ASP A 429 -17.91 -8.65 -16.11
CA ASP A 429 -17.68 -7.22 -16.28
C ASP A 429 -16.24 -6.98 -16.76
N ASP A 430 -16.02 -6.09 -17.72
CA ASP A 430 -14.70 -5.70 -18.23
C ASP A 430 -13.95 -4.81 -17.22
N TRP A 431 -12.63 -4.86 -17.21
CA TRP A 431 -11.80 -4.09 -16.26
C TRP A 431 -11.97 -2.56 -16.39
N ARG A 432 -12.38 -2.05 -17.58
CA ARG A 432 -12.67 -0.63 -17.77
C ARG A 432 -13.95 -0.24 -17.04
N LEU A 433 -14.97 -1.11 -17.10
CA LEU A 433 -16.20 -0.94 -16.34
C LEU A 433 -15.94 -0.99 -14.84
N LEU A 434 -15.08 -1.91 -14.38
CA LEU A 434 -14.66 -1.93 -12.97
C LEU A 434 -14.08 -0.56 -12.56
N LEU A 435 -13.11 -0.06 -13.33
CA LEU A 435 -12.47 1.22 -13.02
C LEU A 435 -13.43 2.40 -13.07
N SER A 436 -14.31 2.48 -14.06
CA SER A 436 -15.30 3.56 -14.12
C SER A 436 -16.34 3.50 -12.98
N THR A 437 -16.60 2.31 -12.44
CA THR A 437 -17.48 2.14 -11.27
C THR A 437 -16.84 2.70 -10.00
N PHE A 438 -15.55 2.43 -9.79
CA PHE A 438 -14.85 2.87 -8.57
C PHE A 438 -14.24 4.28 -8.66
N TYR A 439 -14.04 4.79 -9.88
CA TYR A 439 -13.47 6.11 -10.17
C TYR A 439 -14.30 6.83 -11.23
N PRO A 440 -15.56 7.17 -10.94
CA PRO A 440 -16.53 7.64 -11.96
C PRO A 440 -16.13 8.97 -12.62
N GLU A 441 -15.41 9.84 -11.91
CA GLU A 441 -14.93 11.12 -12.43
C GLU A 441 -13.64 11.00 -13.25
N SER A 442 -13.03 9.81 -13.27
CA SER A 442 -11.74 9.60 -13.93
C SER A 442 -11.91 9.12 -15.36
N LYS A 443 -10.92 9.46 -16.19
CA LYS A 443 -10.77 8.98 -17.57
C LYS A 443 -9.58 8.02 -17.66
N LEU A 444 -9.70 7.00 -18.51
CA LEU A 444 -8.59 6.11 -18.84
C LEU A 444 -7.73 6.75 -19.93
N VAL A 445 -6.47 6.95 -19.65
CA VAL A 445 -5.51 7.58 -20.56
C VAL A 445 -4.25 6.74 -20.66
N ARG A 446 -3.79 6.46 -21.88
CA ARG A 446 -2.46 5.88 -22.11
C ARG A 446 -1.44 7.02 -22.22
N ILE A 447 -0.35 6.97 -21.43
CA ILE A 447 0.59 8.08 -21.29
C ILE A 447 2.00 7.81 -21.87
N TYR A 448 2.35 6.56 -22.20
CA TYR A 448 3.57 6.13 -22.90
C TYR A 448 3.36 4.83 -23.67
#